data_0c8c582888f31a3be0646c0a45980f28
#
_entry.id   0c8c582888f31a3be0646c0a45980f28
#
_cell.length_a   1.000
_cell.length_b   1.000
_cell.length_c   1.000
_cell.angle_alpha   90.00
_cell.angle_beta   90.00
_cell.angle_gamma   90.00
#
_symmetry.space_group_name_H-M   'P 1'
#
loop_
_entity.id
_entity.type
_entity.pdbx_description
1 polymer ?
#
loop_
_entity_poly.entity_id
_entity_poly.type
_entity_poly.pdbx_seq_one_letter_code
_entity_poly.pdbx_strand_id
1 'polypeptide(L)'
;MSLATNLLSPNLSWSSSSPLPLPSVTPLHVDVFTFPPAVESPASHKKLFLGGAGIRWFDIEGKFVIVTVIGVYLEAMAGPSVSVKWKGKDAKTLTESVPFFRQLVTGEFEKFVRVTMKVKLTGIQYSEKVVEYCEEILKASGKYTRSEAKAIHKFLLIFKDQDFPPGSSVLFALCSKGSLTVSELVFCFRVFDN
;
A
#
# COMPACT_ATOMS: atom_id res chain seq x y z
N MET A 1 -4.11 70.47 2.34
CA MET A 1 -3.03 69.47 2.39
C MET A 1 -3.67 68.10 2.61
N SER A 2 -3.72 67.31 1.53
CA SER A 2 -4.38 65.98 1.56
C SER A 2 -3.31 64.93 1.55
N LEU A 3 -3.26 64.07 2.55
CA LEU A 3 -2.37 62.89 2.60
C LEU A 3 -3.19 61.66 2.24
N ALA A 4 -2.94 61.12 1.06
CA ALA A 4 -3.48 59.86 0.62
C ALA A 4 -2.62 58.73 1.21
N THR A 5 -3.21 57.91 2.04
CA THR A 5 -2.59 56.69 2.60
C THR A 5 -2.96 55.50 1.71
N ASN A 6 -2.00 55.02 0.94
CA ASN A 6 -2.16 53.73 0.21
C ASN A 6 -2.05 52.56 1.19
N LEU A 7 -3.18 51.93 1.50
CA LEU A 7 -3.20 50.63 2.16
C LEU A 7 -2.90 49.56 1.13
N LEU A 8 -1.67 49.06 1.17
CA LEU A 8 -1.27 47.86 0.47
C LEU A 8 -1.95 46.64 1.11
N SER A 9 -2.89 46.07 0.40
CA SER A 9 -3.43 44.74 0.74
C SER A 9 -2.34 43.71 0.53
N PRO A 10 -2.02 42.86 1.52
CA PRO A 10 -1.15 41.72 1.28
C PRO A 10 -1.91 40.70 0.47
N ASN A 11 -1.59 40.60 -0.83
CA ASN A 11 -1.95 39.47 -1.65
C ASN A 11 -1.22 38.25 -1.09
N LEU A 12 -1.89 37.50 -0.21
CA LEU A 12 -1.53 36.12 0.12
C LEU A 12 -1.79 35.29 -1.13
N SER A 13 -0.82 35.22 -2.01
CA SER A 13 -0.75 34.20 -3.04
C SER A 13 -0.53 32.87 -2.30
N TRP A 14 -1.58 32.08 -2.18
CA TRP A 14 -1.47 30.66 -1.88
C TRP A 14 -0.71 30.04 -3.05
N SER A 15 0.59 29.88 -2.88
CA SER A 15 1.37 29.04 -3.78
C SER A 15 0.83 27.63 -3.65
N SER A 16 0.06 27.21 -4.65
CA SER A 16 -0.25 25.81 -4.86
C SER A 16 1.10 25.09 -4.97
N SER A 17 1.51 24.41 -3.93
CA SER A 17 2.70 23.57 -3.96
C SER A 17 2.49 22.56 -5.08
N SER A 18 3.24 22.70 -6.16
CA SER A 18 3.21 21.74 -7.26
C SER A 18 3.44 20.34 -6.69
N PRO A 19 2.68 19.34 -7.13
CA PRO A 19 2.85 17.99 -6.64
C PRO A 19 4.31 17.55 -6.86
N LEU A 20 4.89 16.89 -5.86
CA LEU A 20 6.24 16.37 -5.96
C LEU A 20 6.37 15.47 -7.19
N PRO A 21 7.46 15.59 -7.95
CA PRO A 21 7.72 14.70 -9.08
C PRO A 21 7.89 13.26 -8.56
N LEU A 22 7.39 12.29 -9.33
CA LEU A 22 7.64 10.89 -9.03
C LEU A 22 9.12 10.57 -9.19
N PRO A 23 9.69 9.74 -8.31
CA PRO A 23 11.00 9.15 -8.52
C PRO A 23 11.08 8.40 -9.86
N SER A 24 12.20 8.52 -10.55
CA SER A 24 12.47 7.70 -11.74
C SER A 24 12.83 6.29 -11.30
N VAL A 25 11.99 5.34 -11.63
CA VAL A 25 12.17 3.91 -11.32
C VAL A 25 11.97 3.09 -12.58
N THR A 26 12.59 1.90 -12.62
CA THR A 26 12.44 0.95 -13.74
C THR A 26 11.32 -0.06 -13.46
N PRO A 27 10.71 -0.66 -14.49
CA PRO A 27 9.81 -1.79 -14.31
C PRO A 27 10.54 -2.94 -13.60
N LEU A 28 9.81 -3.69 -12.78
CA LEU A 28 10.32 -4.92 -12.17
C LEU A 28 9.63 -6.14 -12.78
N HIS A 29 10.43 -7.13 -13.13
CA HIS A 29 9.97 -8.43 -13.58
C HIS A 29 10.07 -9.41 -12.41
N VAL A 30 8.95 -10.00 -12.03
CA VAL A 30 8.88 -10.99 -10.96
C VAL A 30 8.13 -12.20 -11.49
N ASP A 31 8.85 -13.30 -11.67
CA ASP A 31 8.36 -14.48 -12.37
C ASP A 31 7.87 -14.08 -13.78
N VAL A 32 6.65 -14.43 -14.17
CA VAL A 32 6.06 -14.07 -15.48
C VAL A 32 5.34 -12.70 -15.48
N PHE A 33 5.36 -11.98 -14.38
CA PHE A 33 4.64 -10.71 -14.23
C PHE A 33 5.58 -9.52 -14.34
N THR A 34 5.09 -8.47 -15.03
CA THR A 34 5.77 -7.18 -15.11
C THR A 34 5.00 -6.13 -14.31
N PHE A 35 5.68 -5.50 -13.36
CA PHE A 35 5.17 -4.37 -12.62
C PHE A 35 5.66 -3.08 -13.27
N PRO A 36 4.76 -2.22 -13.80
CA PRO A 36 5.15 -0.98 -14.44
C PRO A 36 5.76 0.00 -13.41
N PRO A 37 6.58 0.98 -13.86
CA PRO A 37 7.27 1.91 -12.97
C PRO A 37 6.32 2.85 -12.21
N ALA A 38 5.12 3.07 -12.75
CA ALA A 38 4.08 3.87 -12.10
C ALA A 38 2.69 3.34 -12.44
N VAL A 39 1.75 3.59 -11.54
CA VAL A 39 0.33 3.29 -11.69
C VAL A 39 -0.50 4.46 -11.18
N GLU A 40 -1.78 4.50 -11.56
CA GLU A 40 -2.76 5.38 -10.95
C GLU A 40 -3.48 4.63 -9.82
N SER A 41 -3.62 5.29 -8.67
CA SER A 41 -4.36 4.72 -7.55
C SER A 41 -5.86 4.67 -7.86
N PRO A 42 -6.52 3.53 -7.67
CA PRO A 42 -7.97 3.44 -7.87
C PRO A 42 -8.78 4.21 -6.82
N ALA A 43 -8.16 4.60 -5.70
CA ALA A 43 -8.83 5.30 -4.59
C ALA A 43 -8.73 6.83 -4.70
N SER A 44 -7.63 7.37 -5.22
CA SER A 44 -7.34 8.81 -5.22
C SER A 44 -7.04 9.40 -6.59
N HIS A 45 -6.88 8.54 -7.62
CA HIS A 45 -6.41 8.92 -8.96
C HIS A 45 -5.01 9.55 -9.00
N LYS A 46 -4.27 9.49 -7.89
CA LYS A 46 -2.87 9.92 -7.86
C LYS A 46 -1.96 8.94 -8.58
N LYS A 47 -0.92 9.45 -9.21
CA LYS A 47 0.17 8.62 -9.73
C LYS A 47 1.08 8.19 -8.59
N LEU A 48 1.34 6.89 -8.51
CA LEU A 48 2.19 6.24 -7.52
C LEU A 48 3.34 5.55 -8.23
N PHE A 49 4.56 5.63 -7.67
CA PHE A 49 5.72 4.96 -8.23
C PHE A 49 5.92 3.56 -7.63
N LEU A 50 6.55 2.67 -8.37
CA LEU A 50 6.86 1.32 -7.92
C LEU A 50 7.94 1.35 -6.83
N GLY A 51 7.55 1.08 -5.59
CA GLY A 51 8.46 0.98 -4.44
C GLY A 51 9.16 -0.38 -4.35
N GLY A 52 8.55 -1.43 -4.91
CA GLY A 52 9.13 -2.77 -4.93
C GLY A 52 8.13 -3.83 -5.37
N ALA A 53 8.64 -5.01 -5.69
CA ALA A 53 7.82 -6.18 -6.00
C ALA A 53 8.50 -7.46 -5.49
N GLY A 54 7.71 -8.51 -5.26
CA GLY A 54 8.21 -9.77 -4.74
C GLY A 54 7.21 -10.90 -4.86
N ILE A 55 7.55 -12.05 -4.28
CA ILE A 55 6.73 -13.24 -4.26
C ILE A 55 6.36 -13.62 -2.83
N ARG A 56 5.19 -14.26 -2.70
CA ARG A 56 4.84 -15.06 -1.52
C ARG A 56 4.79 -16.52 -1.94
N TRP A 57 5.49 -17.34 -1.20
CA TRP A 57 5.61 -18.76 -1.47
C TRP A 57 5.38 -19.58 -0.21
N PHE A 58 5.09 -20.85 -0.40
CA PHE A 58 4.99 -21.84 0.67
C PHE A 58 5.77 -23.08 0.27
N ASP A 59 6.27 -23.81 1.26
CA ASP A 59 6.66 -25.19 1.10
C ASP A 59 5.38 -26.04 1.21
N ILE A 60 5.07 -26.74 0.13
CA ILE A 60 3.95 -27.68 0.08
C ILE A 60 4.54 -29.04 -0.25
N GLU A 61 4.57 -29.93 0.73
CA GLU A 61 5.12 -31.30 0.57
C GLU A 61 6.57 -31.31 0.02
N GLY A 62 7.43 -30.44 0.54
CA GLY A 62 8.81 -30.29 0.09
C GLY A 62 8.99 -29.58 -1.26
N LYS A 63 7.92 -28.98 -1.80
CA LYS A 63 7.97 -28.22 -3.07
C LYS A 63 7.80 -26.74 -2.80
N PHE A 64 8.71 -25.94 -3.39
CA PHE A 64 8.60 -24.49 -3.43
C PHE A 64 7.46 -24.08 -4.37
N VAL A 65 6.38 -23.55 -3.83
CA VAL A 65 5.20 -23.13 -4.60
C VAL A 65 4.98 -21.62 -4.44
N ILE A 66 5.13 -20.86 -5.53
CA ILE A 66 4.76 -19.43 -5.55
C ILE A 66 3.24 -19.33 -5.60
N VAL A 67 2.67 -18.72 -4.57
CA VAL A 67 1.22 -18.57 -4.43
C VAL A 67 0.73 -17.22 -4.95
N THR A 68 1.47 -16.14 -4.65
CA THR A 68 1.16 -14.80 -5.15
C THR A 68 2.42 -14.04 -5.56
N VAL A 69 2.26 -13.11 -6.49
CA VAL A 69 3.23 -12.05 -6.75
C VAL A 69 2.64 -10.72 -6.28
N ILE A 70 3.48 -9.86 -5.70
CA ILE A 70 3.04 -8.65 -5.02
C ILE A 70 3.84 -7.47 -5.53
N GLY A 71 3.15 -6.40 -5.96
CA GLY A 71 3.74 -5.11 -6.28
C GLY A 71 3.26 -4.05 -5.29
N VAL A 72 4.19 -3.24 -4.79
CA VAL A 72 3.92 -2.15 -3.85
C VAL A 72 4.26 -0.83 -4.52
N TYR A 73 3.29 0.06 -4.57
CA TYR A 73 3.41 1.40 -5.14
C TYR A 73 3.21 2.45 -4.07
N LEU A 74 3.96 3.53 -4.15
CA LEU A 74 4.04 4.55 -3.12
C LEU A 74 3.81 5.95 -3.72
N GLU A 75 3.18 6.83 -2.97
CA GLU A 75 3.07 8.24 -3.29
C GLU A 75 4.45 8.92 -3.27
N ALA A 76 4.65 9.97 -4.09
CA ALA A 76 5.92 10.70 -4.20
C ALA A 76 6.50 11.13 -2.84
N MET A 77 5.64 11.46 -1.87
CA MET A 77 6.02 11.82 -0.50
C MET A 77 6.74 10.70 0.27
N ALA A 78 6.62 9.44 -0.14
CA ALA A 78 7.32 8.34 0.50
C ALA A 78 8.85 8.51 0.44
N GLY A 79 9.39 8.95 -0.71
CA GLY A 79 10.82 9.19 -0.89
C GLY A 79 11.40 10.14 0.15
N PRO A 80 10.98 11.42 0.21
CA PRO A 80 11.39 12.36 1.26
C PRO A 80 11.18 11.83 2.67
N SER A 81 10.01 11.23 2.97
CA SER A 81 9.68 10.73 4.30
C SER A 81 10.65 9.66 4.81
N VAL A 82 11.03 8.70 3.96
CA VAL A 82 11.95 7.63 4.38
C VAL A 82 13.42 8.03 4.28
N SER A 83 13.77 8.95 3.37
CA SER A 83 15.16 9.35 3.14
C SER A 83 15.80 10.04 4.35
N VAL A 84 15.02 10.70 5.18
CA VAL A 84 15.51 11.35 6.42
C VAL A 84 16.33 10.39 7.27
N LYS A 85 15.89 9.13 7.39
CA LYS A 85 16.52 8.11 8.24
C LYS A 85 17.36 7.11 7.47
N TRP A 86 16.99 6.82 6.21
CA TRP A 86 17.48 5.65 5.48
C TRP A 86 18.36 5.96 4.28
N LYS A 87 18.55 7.25 3.94
CA LYS A 87 19.43 7.66 2.86
C LYS A 87 20.84 7.10 3.04
N GLY A 88 21.40 6.54 1.98
CA GLY A 88 22.77 5.99 1.97
C GLY A 88 22.92 4.58 2.56
N LYS A 89 21.83 3.94 3.01
CA LYS A 89 21.84 2.53 3.39
C LYS A 89 21.75 1.66 2.13
N ASP A 90 22.51 0.57 2.12
CA ASP A 90 22.47 -0.40 1.02
C ASP A 90 21.18 -1.24 1.04
N ALA A 91 20.86 -1.87 -0.10
CA ALA A 91 19.64 -2.64 -0.27
C ALA A 91 19.53 -3.80 0.72
N LYS A 92 20.63 -4.49 1.04
CA LYS A 92 20.63 -5.62 2.00
C LYS A 92 20.23 -5.13 3.39
N THR A 93 20.87 -4.07 3.88
CA THR A 93 20.52 -3.45 5.16
C THR A 93 19.05 -3.05 5.23
N LEU A 94 18.49 -2.51 4.14
CA LEU A 94 17.08 -2.10 4.10
C LEU A 94 16.14 -3.31 4.10
N THR A 95 16.43 -4.35 3.32
CA THR A 95 15.58 -5.54 3.20
C THR A 95 15.55 -6.39 4.48
N GLU A 96 16.57 -6.29 5.32
CA GLU A 96 16.63 -6.96 6.64
C GLU A 96 16.08 -6.08 7.78
N SER A 97 15.71 -4.83 7.51
CA SER A 97 15.34 -3.85 8.54
C SER A 97 13.83 -3.80 8.81
N VAL A 98 13.39 -4.45 9.89
CA VAL A 98 12.00 -4.33 10.40
C VAL A 98 11.60 -2.86 10.64
N PRO A 99 12.45 -1.97 11.23
CA PRO A 99 12.09 -0.56 11.39
C PRO A 99 11.87 0.18 10.06
N PHE A 100 12.59 -0.18 8.99
CA PHE A 100 12.39 0.38 7.66
C PHE A 100 11.02 0.01 7.11
N PHE A 101 10.68 -1.27 7.12
CA PHE A 101 9.37 -1.73 6.67
C PHE A 101 8.23 -1.16 7.52
N ARG A 102 8.42 -1.05 8.84
CA ARG A 102 7.44 -0.40 9.71
C ARG A 102 7.19 1.04 9.27
N GLN A 103 8.23 1.82 8.98
CA GLN A 103 8.08 3.20 8.50
C GLN A 103 7.36 3.26 7.14
N LEU A 104 7.63 2.32 6.22
CA LEU A 104 6.91 2.23 4.96
C LEU A 104 5.42 1.95 5.18
N VAL A 105 5.07 1.03 6.07
CA VAL A 105 3.69 0.65 6.33
C VAL A 105 2.92 1.76 7.06
N THR A 106 3.53 2.40 8.07
CA THR A 106 2.88 3.40 8.92
C THR A 106 3.04 4.84 8.45
N GLY A 107 3.84 5.10 7.41
CA GLY A 107 4.09 6.45 6.90
C GLY A 107 2.81 7.12 6.37
N GLU A 108 2.71 8.43 6.55
CA GLU A 108 1.56 9.26 6.16
C GLU A 108 1.56 9.61 4.65
N PHE A 109 1.71 8.61 3.81
CA PHE A 109 1.61 8.69 2.36
C PHE A 109 0.77 7.53 1.83
N GLU A 110 0.18 7.74 0.67
CA GLU A 110 -0.64 6.71 0.05
C GLU A 110 0.20 5.53 -0.43
N LYS A 111 -0.34 4.33 -0.23
CA LYS A 111 0.24 3.07 -0.67
C LYS A 111 -0.79 2.30 -1.47
N PHE A 112 -0.35 1.70 -2.55
CA PHE A 112 -1.17 0.81 -3.34
C PHE A 112 -0.45 -0.53 -3.49
N VAL A 113 -1.13 -1.60 -3.15
CA VAL A 113 -0.59 -2.96 -3.21
C VAL A 113 -1.44 -3.77 -4.17
N ARG A 114 -0.79 -4.33 -5.17
CA ARG A 114 -1.39 -5.31 -6.08
C ARG A 114 -0.89 -6.71 -5.72
N VAL A 115 -1.82 -7.60 -5.38
CA VAL A 115 -1.55 -9.01 -5.10
C VAL A 115 -2.16 -9.83 -6.21
N THR A 116 -1.33 -10.49 -7.02
CA THR A 116 -1.78 -11.32 -8.14
C THR A 116 -1.59 -12.80 -7.80
N MET A 117 -2.63 -13.58 -8.00
CA MET A 117 -2.64 -15.02 -7.69
C MET A 117 -1.90 -15.82 -8.75
N LYS A 118 -1.01 -16.72 -8.33
CA LYS A 118 -0.32 -17.69 -9.20
C LYS A 118 -1.01 -19.04 -9.22
N VAL A 119 -1.72 -19.36 -8.16
CA VAL A 119 -2.52 -20.58 -8.01
C VAL A 119 -3.98 -20.21 -7.77
N LYS A 120 -4.89 -21.14 -8.04
CA LYS A 120 -6.30 -20.94 -7.68
C LYS A 120 -6.43 -20.91 -6.15
N LEU A 121 -7.11 -19.90 -5.63
CA LEU A 121 -7.47 -19.76 -4.20
C LEU A 121 -8.95 -19.40 -4.10
N THR A 122 -9.62 -19.89 -3.06
CA THR A 122 -10.90 -19.34 -2.65
C THR A 122 -10.65 -18.05 -1.83
N GLY A 123 -11.63 -17.16 -1.77
CA GLY A 123 -11.53 -15.96 -0.96
C GLY A 123 -11.35 -16.29 0.53
N ILE A 124 -11.95 -17.38 1.00
CA ILE A 124 -11.74 -17.88 2.37
C ILE A 124 -10.27 -18.25 2.59
N GLN A 125 -9.69 -19.09 1.74
CA GLN A 125 -8.28 -19.51 1.86
C GLN A 125 -7.32 -18.31 1.85
N TYR A 126 -7.62 -17.30 1.00
CA TYR A 126 -6.81 -16.09 0.92
C TYR A 126 -6.95 -15.22 2.16
N SER A 127 -8.18 -14.91 2.56
CA SER A 127 -8.46 -13.97 3.64
C SER A 127 -8.12 -14.52 5.02
N GLU A 128 -8.36 -15.80 5.29
CA GLU A 128 -7.99 -16.45 6.55
C GLU A 128 -6.49 -16.38 6.79
N LYS A 129 -5.66 -16.62 5.77
CA LYS A 129 -4.20 -16.50 5.90
C LYS A 129 -3.72 -15.06 6.13
N VAL A 130 -4.37 -14.08 5.53
CA VAL A 130 -4.07 -12.66 5.80
C VAL A 130 -4.45 -12.30 7.23
N VAL A 131 -5.63 -12.72 7.67
CA VAL A 131 -6.14 -12.45 9.02
C VAL A 131 -5.28 -13.10 10.10
N GLU A 132 -4.87 -14.35 9.93
CA GLU A 132 -3.98 -15.07 10.84
C GLU A 132 -2.74 -14.23 11.19
N TYR A 133 -2.02 -13.73 10.17
CA TYR A 133 -0.85 -12.86 10.37
C TYR A 133 -1.21 -11.50 10.99
N CYS A 134 -2.33 -10.90 10.59
CA CYS A 134 -2.76 -9.62 11.16
C CYS A 134 -3.08 -9.76 12.66
N GLU A 135 -3.79 -10.82 13.05
CA GLU A 135 -4.11 -11.09 14.44
C GLU A 135 -2.86 -11.35 15.28
N GLU A 136 -1.92 -12.16 14.78
CA GLU A 136 -0.65 -12.42 15.47
C GLU A 136 0.10 -11.11 15.76
N ILE A 137 0.23 -10.24 14.74
CA ILE A 137 0.93 -8.95 14.89
C ILE A 137 0.19 -8.04 15.87
N LEU A 138 -1.13 -7.95 15.77
CA LEU A 138 -1.95 -7.10 16.64
C LEU A 138 -1.93 -7.60 18.10
N LYS A 139 -2.02 -8.91 18.32
CA LYS A 139 -1.92 -9.53 19.65
C LYS A 139 -0.53 -9.33 20.25
N ALA A 140 0.53 -9.59 19.48
CA ALA A 140 1.91 -9.41 19.92
C ALA A 140 2.25 -7.94 20.26
N SER A 141 1.61 -6.98 19.58
CA SER A 141 1.80 -5.54 19.85
C SER A 141 0.84 -4.96 20.90
N GLY A 142 -0.05 -5.78 21.48
CA GLY A 142 -1.06 -5.33 22.44
C GLY A 142 -2.15 -4.42 21.84
N LYS A 143 -2.31 -4.43 20.51
CA LYS A 143 -3.25 -3.58 19.76
C LYS A 143 -4.50 -4.31 19.28
N TYR A 144 -4.70 -5.57 19.66
CA TYR A 144 -5.90 -6.33 19.30
C TYR A 144 -7.06 -5.93 20.20
N THR A 145 -7.89 -5.02 19.75
CA THR A 145 -9.08 -4.54 20.45
C THR A 145 -10.37 -5.03 19.77
N ARG A 146 -11.51 -4.66 20.34
CA ARG A 146 -12.82 -4.94 19.74
C ARG A 146 -13.01 -4.26 18.39
N SER A 147 -12.37 -3.13 18.16
CA SER A 147 -12.39 -2.42 16.88
C SER A 147 -11.68 -3.20 15.80
N GLU A 148 -10.45 -3.66 16.08
CA GLU A 148 -9.67 -4.49 15.16
C GLU A 148 -10.35 -5.81 14.85
N ALA A 149 -10.95 -6.47 15.86
CA ALA A 149 -11.71 -7.69 15.65
C ALA A 149 -12.91 -7.47 14.68
N LYS A 150 -13.64 -6.34 14.81
CA LYS A 150 -14.71 -6.00 13.88
C LYS A 150 -14.20 -5.73 12.46
N ALA A 151 -13.06 -5.04 12.34
CA ALA A 151 -12.44 -4.76 11.05
C ALA A 151 -11.98 -6.05 10.35
N ILE A 152 -11.37 -6.96 11.09
CA ILE A 152 -10.98 -8.30 10.62
C ILE A 152 -12.21 -9.09 10.15
N HIS A 153 -13.28 -9.09 10.93
CA HIS A 153 -14.52 -9.75 10.52
C HIS A 153 -15.09 -9.16 9.23
N LYS A 154 -15.11 -7.84 9.10
CA LYS A 154 -15.53 -7.16 7.86
C LYS A 154 -14.65 -7.55 6.68
N PHE A 155 -13.34 -7.66 6.88
CA PHE A 155 -12.40 -8.10 5.86
C PHE A 155 -12.72 -9.54 5.39
N LEU A 156 -12.95 -10.49 6.29
CA LEU A 156 -13.34 -11.85 5.94
C LEU A 156 -14.63 -11.91 5.12
N LEU A 157 -15.63 -11.09 5.48
CA LEU A 157 -16.91 -11.04 4.76
C LEU A 157 -16.76 -10.57 3.30
N ILE A 158 -15.82 -9.66 3.02
CA ILE A 158 -15.56 -9.18 1.65
C ILE A 158 -15.12 -10.33 0.73
N PHE A 159 -14.35 -11.27 1.27
CA PHE A 159 -13.77 -12.35 0.47
C PHE A 159 -14.57 -13.66 0.50
N LYS A 160 -15.58 -13.77 1.37
CA LYS A 160 -16.28 -15.02 1.67
C LYS A 160 -16.74 -15.80 0.43
N ASP A 161 -17.30 -15.09 -0.54
CA ASP A 161 -17.93 -15.70 -1.73
C ASP A 161 -17.08 -15.45 -3.00
N GLN A 162 -15.80 -15.11 -2.85
CA GLN A 162 -14.88 -14.82 -3.96
C GLN A 162 -14.09 -16.07 -4.35
N ASP A 163 -13.80 -16.18 -5.64
CA ASP A 163 -12.87 -17.17 -6.20
C ASP A 163 -11.79 -16.45 -7.00
N PHE A 164 -10.54 -16.80 -6.72
CA PHE A 164 -9.37 -16.21 -7.35
C PHE A 164 -8.71 -17.22 -8.30
N PRO A 165 -9.02 -17.21 -9.58
CA PRO A 165 -8.28 -17.99 -10.56
C PRO A 165 -6.83 -17.46 -10.70
N PRO A 166 -5.89 -18.28 -11.20
CA PRO A 166 -4.55 -17.80 -11.52
C PRO A 166 -4.60 -16.58 -12.44
N GLY A 167 -3.80 -15.55 -12.13
CA GLY A 167 -3.77 -14.28 -12.85
C GLY A 167 -4.73 -13.21 -12.33
N SER A 168 -5.74 -13.56 -11.51
CA SER A 168 -6.58 -12.55 -10.84
C SER A 168 -5.78 -11.72 -9.85
N SER A 169 -6.22 -10.49 -9.58
CA SER A 169 -5.52 -9.58 -8.67
C SER A 169 -6.48 -8.94 -7.67
N VAL A 170 -6.04 -8.89 -6.41
CA VAL A 170 -6.64 -8.08 -5.37
C VAL A 170 -5.82 -6.80 -5.20
N LEU A 171 -6.49 -5.68 -5.13
CA LEU A 171 -5.91 -4.34 -5.06
C LEU A 171 -6.24 -3.71 -3.70
N PHE A 172 -5.20 -3.28 -2.99
CA PHE A 172 -5.33 -2.60 -1.70
C PHE A 172 -4.82 -1.17 -1.83
N ALA A 173 -5.67 -0.19 -1.61
CA ALA A 173 -5.27 1.20 -1.51
C ALA A 173 -5.36 1.67 -0.05
N LEU A 174 -4.21 2.00 0.53
CA LEU A 174 -4.09 2.54 1.88
C LEU A 174 -3.85 4.04 1.77
N CYS A 175 -4.88 4.83 2.08
CA CYS A 175 -4.78 6.28 2.07
C CYS A 175 -3.94 6.79 3.25
N SER A 176 -3.35 7.98 3.10
CA SER A 176 -2.53 8.63 4.13
C SER A 176 -3.24 8.82 5.48
N LYS A 177 -4.57 8.90 5.47
CA LYS A 177 -5.43 9.05 6.66
C LYS A 177 -5.86 7.72 7.29
N GLY A 178 -5.27 6.59 6.88
CA GLY A 178 -5.52 5.29 7.50
C GLY A 178 -6.73 4.52 6.95
N SER A 179 -7.45 5.04 5.94
CA SER A 179 -8.51 4.26 5.30
C SER A 179 -7.92 3.20 4.35
N LEU A 180 -8.47 2.00 4.38
CA LEU A 180 -8.14 0.91 3.47
C LEU A 180 -9.31 0.69 2.50
N THR A 181 -9.01 0.81 1.21
CA THR A 181 -9.92 0.40 0.14
C THR A 181 -9.42 -0.90 -0.46
N VAL A 182 -10.30 -1.89 -0.57
CA VAL A 182 -10.03 -3.15 -1.24
C VAL A 182 -10.86 -3.17 -2.52
N SER A 183 -10.23 -3.42 -3.65
CA SER A 183 -10.91 -3.61 -4.93
C SER A 183 -10.39 -4.87 -5.60
N GLU A 184 -11.28 -5.64 -6.16
CA GLU A 184 -10.97 -6.51 -7.29
C GLU A 184 -11.15 -5.72 -8.58
N LEU A 185 -10.66 -6.25 -9.68
CA LEU A 185 -10.85 -5.65 -11.01
C LEU A 185 -12.32 -5.31 -11.34
N VAL A 186 -13.29 -5.73 -10.48
CA VAL A 186 -14.73 -5.56 -10.68
C VAL A 186 -15.45 -4.81 -9.54
N PHE A 187 -14.94 -4.82 -8.28
CA PHE A 187 -15.65 -4.22 -7.13
C PHE A 187 -14.71 -3.47 -6.19
N CYS A 188 -15.18 -2.31 -5.70
CA CYS A 188 -14.47 -1.47 -4.73
C CYS A 188 -15.20 -1.48 -3.38
N PHE A 189 -14.52 -1.90 -2.31
CA PHE A 189 -15.05 -1.89 -0.94
C PHE A 189 -14.17 -1.04 -0.03
N ARG A 190 -14.79 -0.17 0.77
CA ARG A 190 -14.08 0.59 1.79
C ARG A 190 -14.17 -0.15 3.13
N VAL A 191 -13.02 -0.54 3.69
CA VAL A 191 -12.95 -1.40 4.89
C VAL A 191 -12.87 -0.57 6.15
N PHE A 192 -12.17 0.56 6.12
CA PHE A 192 -12.01 1.46 7.25
C PHE A 192 -12.30 2.90 6.83
N ASP A 193 -13.15 3.57 7.60
CA ASP A 193 -13.25 5.02 7.65
C ASP A 193 -12.84 5.43 9.06
N ASN A 194 -11.83 6.30 9.18
CA ASN A 194 -11.54 7.01 10.41
C ASN A 194 -12.46 8.20 10.57
#